data_e1162f3c1f663f33551872fb0a22ef45
#
_entry.id   e1162f3c1f663f33551872fb0a22ef45
#
_cell.length_a   1.000
_cell.length_b   1.000
_cell.length_c   1.000
_cell.angle_alpha   90.00
_cell.angle_beta   90.00
_cell.angle_gamma   90.00
#
_symmetry.space_group_name_H-M   'P 1'
#
loop_
_entity.id
_entity.type
_entity.pdbx_description
1 polymer ?
#
loop_
_entity_poly.entity_id
_entity_poly.type
_entity_poly.pdbx_seq_one_letter_code
_entity_poly.pdbx_strand_id
1 'polypeptide(L)'
;KLLQVKKDRDWVFLYLISFFEVLLAAGLSFSPVFLGTLTLYLLCGLSAVTAFEIQKARRSLAFTETRLLVPPDSRVFKKSGRRSWRTTEAARLPFVAVALLALIFLTALPLFLIAPRSGAAALTRSGGMTSSLTGFSESVTLGQIGTLKKNEGVLMRVRVEDAQGPREMRWRGVALDEFTGRAWKKSVQARQLDVISERAGLFQFGTTESINRLTTQTFFLEPLDSTVLFAAPRVVAVQGDLPFVRVDEEGSVQSRRHDFERLMYKALSDTNEPRLDLLRNDLRPLPVTHYRYLQMPDNIDPRISTLAQTIVLHANASNRYDAAKAIESYLQNEYGYSMEMKAGGADPLADFLFNVKAGHCEYFATAMAVMLRTRGVATRLVNGFTAGEYNEAAGAYTVRNSNAHSWVEVYFPETRSWVTFDPTPSAGRAEPVRTGLAAQLQKYGEALELLWFQYVVGYDKQEQRSLAASLHNQVFDYGRMVTNLLVAIQDYLSRNLVPVTAGVIAFALLILLALFGKGFLRWTRGGIMSADDDGRSLSNVQFYERLMSAMEQRGVSRDKHLTPLEFADTVKSNEVLLITRAYNRVRFGKERLSAAETKDVERALFALEELNTDKDR
;
A
#
# COMPACT_ATOMS: atom_id res chain seq x y z
N LYS A 1 -36.90 13.58 0.47
CA LYS A 1 -36.67 12.44 1.41
C LYS A 1 -35.68 12.73 2.52
N LEU A 2 -34.62 13.52 2.29
CA LEU A 2 -33.62 13.86 3.34
C LEU A 2 -34.18 14.64 4.53
N LEU A 3 -35.24 15.39 4.36
CA LEU A 3 -35.87 16.27 5.39
C LEU A 3 -37.11 15.65 6.06
N GLN A 4 -37.52 14.45 5.69
CA GLN A 4 -38.69 13.78 6.31
C GLN A 4 -38.26 12.92 7.50
N VAL A 5 -39.17 12.71 8.45
CA VAL A 5 -38.98 11.75 9.56
C VAL A 5 -38.80 10.35 8.97
N LYS A 6 -37.65 9.76 9.19
CA LYS A 6 -37.22 8.49 8.57
C LYS A 6 -37.77 7.30 9.35
N LYS A 7 -38.31 6.33 8.61
CA LYS A 7 -38.61 4.99 9.11
C LYS A 7 -37.34 4.13 9.06
N ASP A 8 -37.27 3.05 9.82
CA ASP A 8 -36.10 2.15 9.85
C ASP A 8 -35.70 1.66 8.46
N ARG A 9 -36.69 1.41 7.58
CA ARG A 9 -36.48 1.04 6.17
C ARG A 9 -35.72 2.12 5.37
N ASP A 10 -36.01 3.39 5.62
CA ASP A 10 -35.39 4.50 4.89
C ASP A 10 -33.91 4.64 5.26
N TRP A 11 -33.52 4.33 6.51
CA TRP A 11 -32.13 4.25 6.93
C TRP A 11 -31.36 3.14 6.22
N VAL A 12 -31.94 1.94 6.11
CA VAL A 12 -31.32 0.83 5.38
C VAL A 12 -31.07 1.19 3.90
N PHE A 13 -32.03 1.85 3.24
CA PHE A 13 -31.85 2.33 1.87
C PHE A 13 -30.72 3.37 1.75
N LEU A 14 -30.60 4.30 2.71
CA LEU A 14 -29.50 5.28 2.70
C LEU A 14 -28.14 4.61 2.85
N TYR A 15 -28.01 3.63 3.74
CA TYR A 15 -26.76 2.87 3.88
C TYR A 15 -26.42 2.08 2.61
N LEU A 16 -27.41 1.46 1.96
CA LEU A 16 -27.23 0.75 0.70
C LEU A 16 -26.77 1.68 -0.43
N ILE A 17 -27.42 2.82 -0.61
CA ILE A 17 -27.04 3.82 -1.62
C ILE A 17 -25.60 4.30 -1.36
N SER A 18 -25.31 4.72 -0.11
CA SER A 18 -23.97 5.17 0.27
C SER A 18 -22.90 4.09 0.06
N PHE A 19 -23.21 2.83 0.34
CA PHE A 19 -22.31 1.71 0.07
C PHE A 19 -22.01 1.55 -1.43
N PHE A 20 -23.05 1.62 -2.29
CA PHE A 20 -22.85 1.53 -3.73
C PHE A 20 -22.08 2.73 -4.30
N GLU A 21 -22.31 3.95 -3.78
CA GLU A 21 -21.53 5.13 -4.17
C GLU A 21 -20.04 4.96 -3.84
N VAL A 22 -19.73 4.44 -2.65
CA VAL A 22 -18.34 4.17 -2.24
C VAL A 22 -17.73 3.03 -3.06
N LEU A 23 -18.51 2.00 -3.38
CA LEU A 23 -18.06 0.88 -4.22
C LEU A 23 -17.75 1.35 -5.64
N LEU A 24 -18.58 2.24 -6.20
CA LEU A 24 -18.31 2.88 -7.49
C LEU A 24 -17.06 3.77 -7.43
N ALA A 25 -16.94 4.60 -6.38
CA ALA A 25 -15.75 5.43 -6.17
C ALA A 25 -14.47 4.59 -6.01
N ALA A 26 -14.55 3.41 -5.36
CA ALA A 26 -13.44 2.48 -5.23
C ALA A 26 -12.98 1.92 -6.59
N GLY A 27 -13.93 1.65 -7.49
CA GLY A 27 -13.61 1.19 -8.84
C GLY A 27 -13.00 2.27 -9.75
N LEU A 28 -13.21 3.54 -9.42
CA LEU A 28 -12.73 4.69 -10.21
C LEU A 28 -11.49 5.36 -9.63
N SER A 29 -11.11 5.08 -8.39
CA SER A 29 -10.01 5.76 -7.71
C SER A 29 -8.78 4.87 -7.57
N PHE A 30 -7.64 5.37 -8.04
CA PHE A 30 -6.32 4.75 -7.87
C PHE A 30 -5.44 5.51 -6.87
N SER A 31 -5.99 6.51 -6.18
CA SER A 31 -5.25 7.36 -5.25
C SER A 31 -5.20 6.74 -3.84
N PRO A 32 -4.04 6.76 -3.16
CA PRO A 32 -3.95 6.34 -1.76
C PRO A 32 -4.79 7.22 -0.81
N VAL A 33 -5.11 8.45 -1.20
CA VAL A 33 -6.02 9.34 -0.44
C VAL A 33 -7.41 8.73 -0.35
N PHE A 34 -7.84 7.98 -1.37
CA PHE A 34 -9.10 7.24 -1.33
C PHE A 34 -9.14 6.23 -0.18
N LEU A 35 -8.03 5.55 0.13
CA LEU A 35 -7.97 4.61 1.25
C LEU A 35 -8.25 5.33 2.59
N GLY A 36 -7.71 6.54 2.78
CA GLY A 36 -7.99 7.37 3.96
C GLY A 36 -9.47 7.75 4.06
N THR A 37 -10.08 8.19 2.96
CA THR A 37 -11.51 8.53 2.91
C THR A 37 -12.40 7.31 3.08
N LEU A 38 -12.03 6.16 2.50
CA LEU A 38 -12.71 4.88 2.70
C LEU A 38 -12.65 4.42 4.16
N THR A 39 -11.48 4.52 4.79
CA THR A 39 -11.30 4.18 6.21
C THR A 39 -12.19 5.05 7.10
N LEU A 40 -12.22 6.36 6.85
CA LEU A 40 -13.09 7.29 7.57
C LEU A 40 -14.57 6.96 7.34
N TYR A 41 -14.97 6.69 6.10
CA TYR A 41 -16.33 6.27 5.75
C TYR A 41 -16.73 4.98 6.48
N LEU A 42 -15.88 3.96 6.50
CA LEU A 42 -16.13 2.70 7.20
C LEU A 42 -16.26 2.92 8.71
N LEU A 43 -15.41 3.74 9.30
CA LEU A 43 -15.50 4.10 10.73
C LEU A 43 -16.82 4.80 11.06
N CYS A 44 -17.19 5.81 10.29
CA CYS A 44 -18.47 6.52 10.45
C CYS A 44 -19.66 5.60 10.19
N GLY A 45 -19.60 4.80 9.12
CA GLY A 45 -20.66 3.86 8.75
C GLY A 45 -20.89 2.77 9.79
N LEU A 46 -19.82 2.11 10.25
CA LEU A 46 -19.90 1.11 11.31
C LEU A 46 -20.43 1.72 12.62
N SER A 47 -19.97 2.92 12.97
CA SER A 47 -20.46 3.63 14.15
C SER A 47 -21.94 3.98 14.02
N ALA A 48 -22.39 4.42 12.85
CA ALA A 48 -23.78 4.75 12.58
C ALA A 48 -24.69 3.51 12.60
N VAL A 49 -24.27 2.40 11.96
CA VAL A 49 -25.02 1.14 11.96
C VAL A 49 -25.13 0.56 13.37
N THR A 50 -24.04 0.54 14.13
CA THR A 50 -24.04 0.03 15.51
C THR A 50 -24.91 0.91 16.41
N ALA A 51 -24.88 2.24 16.28
CA ALA A 51 -25.75 3.16 17.01
C ALA A 51 -27.23 2.93 16.65
N PHE A 52 -27.52 2.72 15.37
CA PHE A 52 -28.88 2.44 14.89
C PHE A 52 -29.42 1.11 15.46
N GLU A 53 -28.65 0.03 15.41
CA GLU A 53 -29.08 -1.27 15.97
C GLU A 53 -29.26 -1.22 17.49
N ILE A 54 -28.39 -0.53 18.22
CA ILE A 54 -28.56 -0.31 19.66
C ILE A 54 -29.85 0.49 19.94
N GLN A 55 -30.13 1.54 19.16
CA GLN A 55 -31.35 2.34 19.32
C GLN A 55 -32.60 1.52 19.01
N LYS A 56 -32.57 0.70 17.96
CA LYS A 56 -33.67 -0.21 17.59
C LYS A 56 -33.92 -1.27 18.68
N ALA A 57 -32.87 -1.90 19.20
CA ALA A 57 -32.98 -2.85 20.30
C ALA A 57 -33.57 -2.21 21.56
N ARG A 58 -33.17 -0.96 21.90
CA ARG A 58 -33.75 -0.21 23.03
C ARG A 58 -35.22 0.09 22.83
N ARG A 59 -35.64 0.44 21.60
CA ARG A 59 -37.08 0.67 21.31
C ARG A 59 -37.90 -0.60 21.46
N SER A 60 -37.39 -1.75 21.05
CA SER A 60 -38.07 -3.03 21.19
C SER A 60 -38.23 -3.46 22.66
N LEU A 61 -37.19 -3.23 23.50
CA LEU A 61 -37.25 -3.49 24.94
C LEU A 61 -38.25 -2.59 25.66
N ALA A 62 -38.25 -1.29 25.34
CA ALA A 62 -39.21 -0.34 25.92
C ALA A 62 -40.67 -0.69 25.57
N PHE A 63 -40.92 -1.28 24.37
CA PHE A 63 -42.26 -1.70 23.96
C PHE A 63 -42.72 -2.98 24.70
N THR A 64 -41.79 -3.82 25.13
CA THR A 64 -42.09 -5.04 25.90
C THR A 64 -42.41 -4.71 27.37
N GLU A 65 -41.73 -3.71 27.97
CA GLU A 65 -42.04 -3.25 29.34
C GLU A 65 -43.41 -2.58 29.45
N THR A 66 -43.89 -1.90 28.39
CA THR A 66 -45.19 -1.22 28.41
C THR A 66 -46.40 -2.19 28.25
N ARG A 67 -46.16 -3.45 27.90
CA ARG A 67 -47.21 -4.50 27.75
C ARG A 67 -47.47 -5.31 29.02
N LEU A 68 -46.67 -5.15 30.07
CA LEU A 68 -46.96 -5.68 31.39
C LEU A 68 -47.97 -4.71 32.02
N LEU A 69 -49.27 -5.07 32.02
CA LEU A 69 -50.37 -4.39 32.63
C LEU A 69 -50.07 -4.19 34.13
N VAL A 70 -49.55 -3.03 34.49
CA VAL A 70 -49.50 -2.60 35.88
C VAL A 70 -50.82 -1.86 36.15
N PRO A 71 -51.64 -2.25 37.17
CA PRO A 71 -52.85 -1.56 37.54
C PRO A 71 -52.52 -0.11 37.95
N PRO A 72 -53.41 0.89 37.67
CA PRO A 72 -53.10 2.31 37.83
C PRO A 72 -52.95 2.83 39.26
N ASP A 73 -52.90 1.99 40.30
CA ASP A 73 -53.00 2.41 41.69
C ASP A 73 -51.85 1.98 42.62
N SER A 74 -50.63 2.03 42.16
CA SER A 74 -49.48 1.91 43.07
C SER A 74 -48.63 3.21 43.08
N ARG A 75 -48.97 4.11 44.01
CA ARG A 75 -48.21 5.32 44.37
C ARG A 75 -46.88 5.02 45.07
N VAL A 76 -46.09 4.04 44.62
CA VAL A 76 -44.76 3.79 45.16
C VAL A 76 -43.80 3.41 44.04
N PHE A 77 -43.50 4.34 43.16
CA PHE A 77 -42.23 4.32 42.47
C PHE A 77 -41.43 5.56 42.85
N LYS A 78 -40.75 5.49 44.00
CA LYS A 78 -39.60 6.32 44.30
C LYS A 78 -38.66 6.28 43.08
N LYS A 79 -38.39 7.42 42.46
CA LYS A 79 -37.35 7.61 41.45
C LYS A 79 -36.06 6.90 41.91
N SER A 80 -35.91 5.68 41.56
CA SER A 80 -34.62 5.03 41.55
C SER A 80 -33.79 5.80 40.52
N GLY A 81 -32.69 6.38 41.00
CA GLY A 81 -31.86 7.26 40.21
C GLY A 81 -31.53 6.61 38.86
N ARG A 82 -31.84 7.32 37.81
CA ARG A 82 -31.32 7.08 36.47
C ARG A 82 -29.80 7.12 36.53
N ARG A 83 -29.21 6.03 37.04
CA ARG A 83 -27.78 5.83 36.98
C ARG A 83 -27.41 5.80 35.49
N SER A 84 -26.69 6.82 35.11
CA SER A 84 -26.18 7.15 33.79
C SER A 84 -25.47 5.96 33.10
N TRP A 85 -26.22 5.01 32.60
CA TRP A 85 -25.73 4.02 31.63
C TRP A 85 -25.47 4.64 30.25
N ARG A 86 -25.97 5.87 30.04
CA ARG A 86 -25.87 6.58 28.77
C ARG A 86 -24.44 6.96 28.35
N THR A 87 -23.55 7.18 29.32
CA THR A 87 -22.19 7.66 29.01
C THR A 87 -21.18 6.53 28.76
N THR A 88 -21.33 5.39 29.42
CA THR A 88 -20.37 4.28 29.31
C THR A 88 -20.56 3.44 28.05
N GLU A 89 -21.77 3.28 27.53
CA GLU A 89 -22.01 2.51 26.30
C GLU A 89 -21.70 3.35 25.05
N ALA A 90 -22.05 4.64 25.05
CA ALA A 90 -21.70 5.55 23.96
C ALA A 90 -20.18 5.71 23.81
N ALA A 91 -19.43 5.66 24.93
CA ALA A 91 -17.96 5.71 24.91
C ALA A 91 -17.30 4.44 24.34
N ARG A 92 -18.00 3.29 24.30
CA ARG A 92 -17.47 2.04 23.73
C ARG A 92 -17.76 1.87 22.24
N LEU A 93 -18.71 2.62 21.69
CA LEU A 93 -19.08 2.58 20.27
C LEU A 93 -17.90 2.78 19.31
N PRO A 94 -17.07 3.82 19.47
CA PRO A 94 -15.91 4.00 18.60
C PRO A 94 -14.90 2.85 18.72
N PHE A 95 -14.77 2.24 19.90
CA PHE A 95 -13.87 1.12 20.10
C PHE A 95 -14.35 -0.14 19.37
N VAL A 96 -15.65 -0.40 19.35
CA VAL A 96 -16.24 -1.51 18.60
C VAL A 96 -16.09 -1.27 17.09
N ALA A 97 -16.31 -0.05 16.62
CA ALA A 97 -16.12 0.32 15.22
C ALA A 97 -14.67 0.14 14.77
N VAL A 98 -13.70 0.54 15.59
CA VAL A 98 -12.27 0.33 15.33
C VAL A 98 -11.91 -1.16 15.33
N ALA A 99 -12.44 -1.94 16.27
CA ALA A 99 -12.20 -3.39 16.32
C ALA A 99 -12.77 -4.11 15.08
N LEU A 100 -13.98 -3.75 14.65
CA LEU A 100 -14.59 -4.27 13.42
C LEU A 100 -13.80 -3.85 12.18
N LEU A 101 -13.36 -2.60 12.11
CA LEU A 101 -12.51 -2.11 11.04
C LEU A 101 -11.19 -2.89 10.97
N ALA A 102 -10.53 -3.10 12.12
CA ALA A 102 -9.32 -3.90 12.19
C ALA A 102 -9.55 -5.34 11.72
N LEU A 103 -10.69 -5.95 12.08
CA LEU A 103 -11.07 -7.28 11.62
C LEU A 103 -11.30 -7.32 10.11
N ILE A 104 -11.95 -6.29 9.54
CA ILE A 104 -12.13 -6.16 8.08
C ILE A 104 -10.78 -6.09 7.37
N PHE A 105 -9.85 -5.26 7.83
CA PHE A 105 -8.52 -5.18 7.23
C PHE A 105 -7.73 -6.48 7.38
N LEU A 106 -7.82 -7.13 8.54
CA LEU A 106 -7.14 -8.41 8.79
C LEU A 106 -7.62 -9.52 7.85
N THR A 107 -8.90 -9.54 7.52
CA THR A 107 -9.49 -10.54 6.60
C THR A 107 -9.34 -10.14 5.14
N ALA A 108 -9.39 -8.83 4.82
CA ALA A 108 -9.25 -8.33 3.45
C ALA A 108 -7.82 -8.48 2.92
N LEU A 109 -6.80 -8.32 3.78
CA LEU A 109 -5.40 -8.39 3.36
C LEU A 109 -5.02 -9.75 2.76
N PRO A 110 -5.25 -10.91 3.40
CA PRO A 110 -4.96 -12.20 2.77
C PRO A 110 -5.81 -12.46 1.52
N LEU A 111 -7.07 -12.04 1.50
CA LEU A 111 -7.90 -12.12 0.29
C LEU A 111 -7.30 -11.31 -0.87
N PHE A 112 -6.82 -10.10 -0.60
CA PHE A 112 -6.14 -9.25 -1.59
C PHE A 112 -4.88 -9.92 -2.15
N LEU A 113 -4.06 -10.56 -1.29
CA LEU A 113 -2.82 -11.21 -1.70
C LEU A 113 -3.07 -12.49 -2.52
N ILE A 114 -4.16 -13.22 -2.25
CA ILE A 114 -4.47 -14.51 -2.88
C ILE A 114 -5.36 -14.35 -4.11
N ALA A 115 -6.16 -13.27 -4.20
CA ALA A 115 -7.12 -13.07 -5.30
C ALA A 115 -6.44 -13.14 -6.67
N PRO A 116 -6.95 -13.96 -7.61
CA PRO A 116 -6.34 -14.11 -8.93
C PRO A 116 -6.41 -12.80 -9.70
N ARG A 117 -5.26 -12.29 -10.15
CA ARG A 117 -5.12 -11.08 -10.95
C ARG A 117 -5.32 -11.41 -12.43
N SER A 118 -6.56 -11.64 -12.85
CA SER A 118 -6.89 -11.81 -14.26
C SER A 118 -7.34 -10.47 -14.84
N GLY A 119 -6.45 -9.83 -15.63
CA GLY A 119 -6.84 -8.79 -16.58
C GLY A 119 -7.53 -7.55 -16.01
N ALA A 120 -7.01 -6.96 -14.92
CA ALA A 120 -7.48 -5.65 -14.42
C ALA A 120 -7.36 -4.53 -15.48
N ALA A 121 -6.57 -4.73 -16.52
CA ALA A 121 -6.44 -3.84 -17.67
C ALA A 121 -7.76 -3.55 -18.41
N ALA A 122 -8.77 -4.41 -18.29
CA ALA A 122 -10.06 -4.19 -18.94
C ALA A 122 -10.98 -3.21 -18.20
N LEU A 123 -10.77 -2.98 -16.90
CA LEU A 123 -11.57 -2.09 -16.07
C LEU A 123 -10.93 -0.71 -15.85
N THR A 124 -9.65 -0.54 -16.18
CA THR A 124 -8.88 0.69 -15.93
C THR A 124 -8.97 1.73 -17.04
N ARG A 125 -9.91 1.63 -17.96
CA ARG A 125 -10.24 2.73 -18.90
C ARG A 125 -10.90 3.89 -18.16
N SER A 126 -10.17 4.45 -17.22
CA SER A 126 -10.55 5.71 -16.58
C SER A 126 -10.20 6.84 -17.53
N GLY A 127 -11.19 7.67 -17.87
CA GLY A 127 -11.02 8.88 -18.66
C GLY A 127 -10.20 9.96 -17.94
N GLY A 128 -8.95 9.63 -17.58
CA GLY A 128 -7.96 10.62 -17.19
C GLY A 128 -7.56 11.43 -18.41
N MET A 129 -7.44 12.74 -18.26
CA MET A 129 -6.87 13.62 -19.29
C MET A 129 -5.47 13.10 -19.64
N THR A 130 -5.32 12.53 -20.84
CA THR A 130 -4.02 12.12 -21.37
C THR A 130 -3.18 13.36 -21.59
N SER A 131 -2.01 13.44 -20.99
CA SER A 131 -1.03 14.44 -21.37
C SER A 131 -0.41 14.02 -22.70
N SER A 132 -0.70 14.77 -23.76
CA SER A 132 0.02 14.62 -25.03
C SER A 132 1.46 15.04 -24.83
N LEU A 133 2.39 14.10 -24.97
CA LEU A 133 3.84 14.36 -24.92
C LEU A 133 4.31 14.86 -26.28
N THR A 134 4.05 16.13 -26.57
CA THR A 134 4.68 16.82 -27.71
C THR A 134 6.18 16.89 -27.46
N GLY A 135 7.00 16.38 -28.39
CA GLY A 135 8.47 16.39 -28.25
C GLY A 135 9.14 15.02 -28.15
N PHE A 136 8.34 13.94 -28.05
CA PHE A 136 8.84 12.55 -28.03
C PHE A 136 8.28 11.71 -29.19
N SER A 137 7.95 12.37 -30.28
CA SER A 137 7.57 11.75 -31.56
C SER A 137 8.81 11.52 -32.45
N GLU A 138 8.60 10.87 -33.59
CA GLU A 138 9.66 10.63 -34.59
C GLU A 138 10.15 11.92 -35.25
N SER A 139 9.47 13.04 -35.04
CA SER A 139 9.85 14.38 -35.50
C SER A 139 9.56 15.42 -34.42
N VAL A 140 10.54 16.26 -34.11
CA VAL A 140 10.48 17.30 -33.08
C VAL A 140 10.89 18.64 -33.68
N THR A 141 9.98 19.59 -33.70
CA THR A 141 10.24 20.96 -34.16
C THR A 141 10.89 21.76 -33.02
N LEU A 142 11.87 22.58 -33.32
CA LEU A 142 12.52 23.48 -32.36
C LEU A 142 11.46 24.33 -31.63
N GLY A 143 11.49 24.30 -30.29
CA GLY A 143 10.54 25.00 -29.42
C GLY A 143 9.49 24.11 -28.75
N GLN A 144 9.34 22.88 -29.17
CA GLN A 144 8.32 21.98 -28.62
C GLN A 144 8.58 21.56 -27.14
N ILE A 145 9.83 21.28 -26.79
CA ILE A 145 10.18 20.94 -25.39
C ILE A 145 9.98 22.14 -24.46
N GLY A 146 10.17 23.37 -24.99
CA GLY A 146 9.88 24.58 -24.22
C GLY A 146 8.43 24.67 -23.74
N THR A 147 7.47 24.17 -24.52
CA THR A 147 6.05 24.09 -24.07
C THR A 147 5.83 23.03 -23.00
N LEU A 148 6.48 21.88 -23.14
CA LEU A 148 6.39 20.80 -22.17
C LEU A 148 6.96 21.22 -20.81
N LYS A 149 8.05 21.95 -20.78
CA LYS A 149 8.69 22.45 -19.55
C LYS A 149 7.81 23.38 -18.71
N LYS A 150 6.75 23.93 -19.25
CA LYS A 150 5.77 24.75 -18.51
C LYS A 150 4.78 23.92 -17.68
N ASN A 151 4.75 22.60 -17.87
CA ASN A 151 3.85 21.69 -17.17
C ASN A 151 4.55 21.05 -15.97
N GLU A 152 4.05 21.30 -14.75
CA GLU A 152 4.56 20.77 -13.49
C GLU A 152 3.98 19.38 -13.13
N GLY A 153 3.15 18.79 -13.99
CA GLY A 153 2.57 17.46 -13.76
C GLY A 153 3.65 16.39 -13.63
N VAL A 154 3.46 15.45 -12.70
CA VAL A 154 4.34 14.28 -12.56
C VAL A 154 4.16 13.38 -13.77
N LEU A 155 5.25 13.06 -14.43
CA LEU A 155 5.29 12.15 -15.58
C LEU A 155 5.62 10.73 -15.16
N MET A 156 6.65 10.58 -14.33
CA MET A 156 7.11 9.29 -13.87
C MET A 156 7.82 9.39 -12.53
N ARG A 157 7.91 8.26 -11.83
CA ARG A 157 8.80 8.09 -10.69
C ARG A 157 9.80 7.01 -11.03
N VAL A 158 11.06 7.23 -10.66
CA VAL A 158 12.13 6.31 -11.01
C VAL A 158 12.92 5.93 -9.77
N ARG A 159 12.93 4.62 -9.45
CA ARG A 159 13.79 4.06 -8.41
C ARG A 159 15.02 3.44 -9.06
N VAL A 160 16.18 3.79 -8.57
CA VAL A 160 17.46 3.21 -9.00
C VAL A 160 17.93 2.26 -7.90
N GLU A 161 18.14 1.00 -8.25
CA GLU A 161 18.62 0.00 -7.29
C GLU A 161 20.08 0.33 -6.94
N ASP A 162 20.49 0.08 -5.70
CA ASP A 162 21.82 0.35 -5.14
C ASP A 162 22.28 1.83 -5.14
N ALA A 163 21.39 2.79 -5.40
CA ALA A 163 21.68 4.19 -5.26
C ALA A 163 21.48 4.65 -3.81
N GLN A 164 22.57 4.92 -3.11
CA GLN A 164 22.55 5.59 -1.81
C GLN A 164 22.57 7.12 -2.02
N GLY A 165 21.43 7.72 -2.32
CA GLY A 165 21.28 9.16 -2.49
C GLY A 165 21.19 9.65 -3.95
N PRO A 166 21.08 10.97 -4.14
CA PRO A 166 20.88 11.57 -5.45
C PRO A 166 22.13 11.44 -6.33
N ARG A 167 21.91 11.11 -7.61
CA ARG A 167 22.93 11.05 -8.66
C ARG A 167 22.49 11.87 -9.84
N GLU A 168 23.43 12.45 -10.58
CA GLU A 168 23.12 13.02 -11.88
C GLU A 168 22.77 11.90 -12.86
N MET A 169 21.47 11.78 -13.14
CA MET A 169 20.93 10.80 -14.07
C MET A 169 20.17 11.52 -15.19
N ARG A 170 20.08 10.88 -16.33
CA ARG A 170 19.24 11.32 -17.46
C ARG A 170 18.38 10.16 -17.91
N TRP A 171 17.10 10.43 -18.13
CA TRP A 171 16.16 9.44 -18.64
C TRP A 171 15.99 9.66 -20.13
N ARG A 172 16.68 8.84 -20.89
CA ARG A 172 16.71 8.89 -22.33
C ARG A 172 15.36 8.43 -22.90
N GLY A 173 14.81 9.21 -23.81
CA GLY A 173 13.59 8.87 -24.53
C GLY A 173 13.89 8.57 -26.00
N VAL A 174 13.94 9.59 -26.85
CA VAL A 174 14.09 9.48 -28.30
C VAL A 174 15.39 10.11 -28.75
N ALA A 175 16.13 9.45 -29.63
CA ALA A 175 17.24 10.04 -30.34
C ALA A 175 16.87 10.29 -31.81
N LEU A 176 17.33 11.41 -32.34
CA LEU A 176 17.00 11.96 -33.66
C LEU A 176 18.30 12.24 -34.40
N ASP A 177 18.39 11.80 -35.66
CA ASP A 177 19.63 11.81 -36.42
C ASP A 177 19.64 12.79 -37.62
N GLU A 178 18.49 13.19 -38.10
CA GLU A 178 18.36 14.09 -39.26
C GLU A 178 17.85 15.47 -38.83
N PHE A 179 18.62 16.51 -39.17
CA PHE A 179 18.24 17.92 -38.97
C PHE A 179 17.75 18.56 -40.26
N THR A 180 16.58 19.17 -40.24
CA THR A 180 15.95 19.79 -41.41
C THR A 180 16.10 21.32 -41.47
N GLY A 181 16.86 21.92 -40.54
CA GLY A 181 16.97 23.37 -40.35
C GLY A 181 15.96 23.94 -39.34
N ARG A 182 14.83 23.26 -39.12
CA ARG A 182 13.79 23.67 -38.15
C ARG A 182 13.32 22.57 -37.23
N ALA A 183 13.55 21.33 -37.60
CA ALA A 183 13.12 20.17 -36.87
C ALA A 183 14.19 19.08 -36.92
N TRP A 184 14.19 18.27 -35.87
CA TRP A 184 14.89 16.99 -35.84
C TRP A 184 13.92 15.88 -36.13
N LYS A 185 14.33 14.87 -36.90
CA LYS A 185 13.53 13.65 -37.15
C LYS A 185 14.41 12.41 -37.19
N LYS A 186 13.76 11.26 -37.10
CA LYS A 186 14.41 9.99 -37.39
C LYS A 186 14.52 9.80 -38.90
N SER A 187 15.70 9.39 -39.38
CA SER A 187 15.83 8.97 -40.76
C SER A 187 14.99 7.72 -41.01
N VAL A 188 14.37 7.62 -42.18
CA VAL A 188 13.49 6.50 -42.59
C VAL A 188 14.23 5.16 -42.63
N GLN A 189 15.57 5.18 -42.60
CA GLN A 189 16.42 3.99 -42.68
C GLN A 189 16.71 3.32 -41.33
N ALA A 190 16.24 3.89 -40.23
CA ALA A 190 16.47 3.30 -38.91
C ALA A 190 15.76 1.93 -38.80
N ARG A 191 16.54 0.85 -38.78
CA ARG A 191 15.99 -0.51 -38.52
C ARG A 191 15.37 -0.54 -37.14
N GLN A 192 14.15 -1.03 -37.07
CA GLN A 192 13.47 -1.30 -35.82
C GLN A 192 13.50 -2.82 -35.59
N LEU A 193 13.98 -3.23 -34.43
CA LEU A 193 13.99 -4.63 -34.03
C LEU A 193 12.87 -4.85 -33.02
N ASP A 194 11.91 -5.69 -33.40
CA ASP A 194 10.89 -6.16 -32.44
C ASP A 194 11.48 -7.32 -31.62
N VAL A 195 11.64 -7.09 -30.34
CA VAL A 195 12.15 -8.08 -29.40
C VAL A 195 10.96 -8.75 -28.73
N ILE A 196 10.93 -10.07 -28.80
CA ILE A 196 9.92 -10.89 -28.11
C ILE A 196 10.51 -11.36 -26.78
N SER A 197 9.68 -11.41 -25.74
CA SER A 197 10.12 -11.86 -24.42
C SER A 197 10.60 -13.32 -24.44
N GLU A 198 11.82 -13.55 -24.01
CA GLU A 198 12.39 -14.90 -23.91
C GLU A 198 11.91 -15.63 -22.65
N ARG A 199 11.76 -14.93 -21.51
CA ARG A 199 11.31 -15.49 -20.22
C ARG A 199 10.70 -14.40 -19.34
N ALA A 200 9.56 -14.67 -18.72
CA ALA A 200 8.98 -13.88 -17.62
C ALA A 200 8.94 -12.36 -17.85
N GLY A 201 8.64 -11.90 -19.09
CA GLY A 201 8.57 -10.46 -19.40
C GLY A 201 9.94 -9.79 -19.52
N LEU A 202 11.05 -10.53 -19.65
CA LEU A 202 12.37 -9.97 -19.91
C LEU A 202 12.60 -9.87 -21.43
N PHE A 203 12.93 -8.66 -21.90
CA PHE A 203 13.26 -8.32 -23.28
C PHE A 203 14.73 -7.89 -23.33
N GLN A 204 15.60 -8.77 -23.77
CA GLN A 204 17.02 -8.50 -23.88
C GLN A 204 17.39 -8.19 -25.34
N PHE A 205 18.10 -7.08 -25.58
CA PHE A 205 18.48 -6.62 -26.91
C PHE A 205 19.91 -6.11 -26.99
N GLY A 206 20.56 -5.89 -25.87
CA GLY A 206 21.98 -5.55 -25.78
C GLY A 206 22.80 -6.66 -25.18
N THR A 207 24.09 -6.65 -25.46
CA THR A 207 25.09 -7.52 -24.82
C THR A 207 25.95 -6.69 -23.90
N THR A 208 26.28 -7.23 -22.72
CA THR A 208 27.22 -6.64 -21.80
C THR A 208 28.23 -7.66 -21.36
N GLU A 209 29.48 -7.26 -21.24
CA GLU A 209 30.56 -8.12 -20.75
C GLU A 209 30.43 -8.43 -19.23
N SER A 210 29.62 -7.63 -18.52
CA SER A 210 29.48 -7.76 -17.07
C SER A 210 28.07 -7.37 -16.60
N ILE A 211 27.24 -8.36 -16.33
CA ILE A 211 25.88 -8.20 -15.79
C ILE A 211 25.90 -7.45 -14.43
N ASN A 212 26.93 -7.66 -13.62
CA ASN A 212 27.07 -7.04 -12.29
C ASN A 212 27.36 -5.53 -12.33
N ARG A 213 27.54 -4.94 -13.52
CA ARG A 213 27.79 -3.51 -13.72
C ARG A 213 26.58 -2.76 -14.25
N LEU A 214 25.46 -3.46 -14.47
CA LEU A 214 24.24 -2.83 -14.96
C LEU A 214 23.53 -2.10 -13.82
N THR A 215 23.17 -0.87 -14.11
CA THR A 215 22.27 -0.11 -13.23
C THR A 215 20.84 -0.52 -13.52
N THR A 216 20.13 -0.99 -12.50
CA THR A 216 18.70 -1.34 -12.60
C THR A 216 17.87 -0.13 -12.19
N GLN A 217 16.94 0.26 -13.06
CA GLN A 217 15.99 1.34 -12.81
C GLN A 217 14.57 0.79 -12.90
N THR A 218 13.74 1.08 -11.90
CA THR A 218 12.31 0.76 -11.92
C THR A 218 11.53 2.04 -12.22
N PHE A 219 10.81 2.04 -13.33
CA PHE A 219 9.98 3.14 -13.79
C PHE A 219 8.52 2.91 -13.40
N PHE A 220 7.92 3.94 -12.83
CA PHE A 220 6.49 4.05 -12.57
C PHE A 220 5.97 5.21 -13.42
N LEU A 221 5.44 4.90 -14.59
CA LEU A 221 5.06 5.87 -15.61
C LEU A 221 3.56 6.16 -15.52
N GLU A 222 3.21 7.45 -15.45
CA GLU A 222 1.81 7.88 -15.51
C GLU A 222 1.23 7.65 -16.91
N PRO A 223 -0.11 7.62 -17.08
CA PRO A 223 -0.74 7.46 -18.38
C PRO A 223 -0.24 8.49 -19.39
N LEU A 224 0.25 8.02 -20.52
CA LEU A 224 0.96 8.83 -21.50
C LEU A 224 0.56 8.45 -22.93
N ASP A 225 0.16 9.43 -23.74
CA ASP A 225 -0.06 9.23 -25.18
C ASP A 225 1.29 9.14 -25.92
N SER A 226 2.04 8.10 -25.64
CA SER A 226 3.33 7.81 -26.28
C SER A 226 3.63 6.32 -26.26
N THR A 227 4.48 5.88 -27.16
CA THR A 227 5.02 4.52 -27.23
C THR A 227 6.39 4.41 -26.56
N VAL A 228 6.99 5.52 -26.14
CA VAL A 228 8.37 5.59 -25.66
C VAL A 228 8.49 5.02 -24.25
N LEU A 229 9.46 4.14 -24.05
CA LEU A 229 9.93 3.71 -22.73
C LEU A 229 11.24 4.44 -22.41
N PHE A 230 11.27 5.07 -21.25
CA PHE A 230 12.44 5.81 -20.78
C PHE A 230 13.43 4.86 -20.08
N ALA A 231 14.72 5.14 -20.22
CA ALA A 231 15.79 4.39 -19.54
C ALA A 231 17.02 5.28 -19.34
N ALA A 232 17.92 4.91 -18.46
CA ALA A 232 19.26 5.49 -18.49
C ALA A 232 19.96 5.14 -19.82
N PRO A 233 20.97 5.91 -20.24
CA PRO A 233 21.69 5.66 -21.49
C PRO A 233 22.22 4.21 -21.58
N ARG A 234 22.37 3.72 -22.82
CA ARG A 234 22.88 2.35 -23.13
C ARG A 234 22.07 1.25 -22.45
N VAL A 235 20.77 1.29 -22.61
CA VAL A 235 19.86 0.25 -22.11
C VAL A 235 20.15 -1.09 -22.83
N VAL A 236 20.21 -2.17 -22.05
CA VAL A 236 20.55 -3.53 -22.49
C VAL A 236 19.34 -4.44 -22.48
N ALA A 237 18.45 -4.22 -21.51
CA ALA A 237 17.24 -5.01 -21.35
C ALA A 237 16.13 -4.22 -20.68
N VAL A 238 14.89 -4.64 -20.93
CA VAL A 238 13.69 -4.15 -20.25
C VAL A 238 12.91 -5.34 -19.73
N GLN A 239 12.36 -5.23 -18.53
CA GLN A 239 11.52 -6.24 -17.90
C GLN A 239 10.20 -5.63 -17.46
N GLY A 240 9.07 -6.24 -17.84
CA GLY A 240 7.74 -5.79 -17.48
C GLY A 240 6.64 -6.60 -18.16
N ASP A 241 5.39 -6.31 -17.79
CA ASP A 241 4.20 -6.88 -18.47
C ASP A 241 3.92 -6.10 -19.78
N LEU A 242 4.80 -6.31 -20.75
CA LEU A 242 4.77 -5.65 -22.06
C LEU A 242 4.47 -6.69 -23.15
N PRO A 243 3.64 -6.39 -24.14
CA PRO A 243 3.35 -7.34 -25.23
C PRO A 243 4.53 -7.51 -26.18
N PHE A 244 5.34 -6.48 -26.36
CA PHE A 244 6.56 -6.44 -27.14
C PHE A 244 7.40 -5.24 -26.72
N VAL A 245 8.68 -5.29 -27.03
CA VAL A 245 9.60 -4.14 -26.95
C VAL A 245 10.24 -3.95 -28.31
N ARG A 246 10.21 -2.73 -28.83
CA ARG A 246 10.85 -2.35 -30.07
C ARG A 246 12.04 -1.45 -29.78
N VAL A 247 13.17 -1.77 -30.37
CA VAL A 247 14.40 -0.98 -30.22
C VAL A 247 14.86 -0.55 -31.61
N ASP A 248 15.14 0.73 -31.76
CA ASP A 248 15.71 1.26 -33.00
C ASP A 248 17.25 1.27 -32.95
N GLU A 249 17.89 1.53 -34.08
CA GLU A 249 19.35 1.64 -34.18
C GLU A 249 19.92 2.78 -33.32
N GLU A 250 19.08 3.76 -33.00
CA GLU A 250 19.43 4.88 -32.12
C GLU A 250 19.36 4.48 -30.63
N GLY A 251 18.91 3.26 -30.32
CA GLY A 251 18.73 2.76 -28.96
C GLY A 251 17.55 3.40 -28.24
N SER A 252 16.56 3.97 -28.96
CA SER A 252 15.29 4.37 -28.37
C SER A 252 14.43 3.13 -28.20
N VAL A 253 13.80 3.01 -27.04
CA VAL A 253 12.98 1.86 -26.68
C VAL A 253 11.51 2.24 -26.74
N GLN A 254 10.69 1.41 -27.34
CA GLN A 254 9.27 1.64 -27.52
C GLN A 254 8.47 0.37 -27.20
N SER A 255 7.21 0.54 -26.82
CA SER A 255 6.23 -0.52 -26.67
C SER A 255 4.86 -0.06 -27.18
N ARG A 256 3.78 -0.75 -26.80
CA ARG A 256 2.43 -0.28 -27.12
C ARG A 256 2.16 1.08 -26.46
N ARG A 257 1.21 1.83 -27.00
CA ARG A 257 0.70 3.04 -26.33
C ARG A 257 0.09 2.68 -24.97
N HIS A 258 0.28 3.56 -23.99
CA HIS A 258 -0.21 3.42 -22.62
C HIS A 258 -0.94 4.69 -22.14
N ASP A 259 -1.74 5.24 -23.02
CA ASP A 259 -2.49 6.49 -22.85
C ASP A 259 -3.51 6.47 -21.70
N PHE A 260 -3.96 5.28 -21.31
CA PHE A 260 -4.99 5.11 -20.26
C PHE A 260 -4.53 4.30 -19.06
N GLU A 261 -3.32 3.78 -19.10
CA GLU A 261 -2.82 2.87 -18.07
C GLU A 261 -1.51 3.36 -17.49
N ARG A 262 -1.35 3.26 -16.18
CA ARG A 262 -0.05 3.38 -15.54
C ARG A 262 0.80 2.19 -15.90
N LEU A 263 2.05 2.45 -16.24
CA LEU A 263 2.97 1.41 -16.67
C LEU A 263 4.13 1.27 -15.68
N MET A 264 4.39 0.05 -15.23
CA MET A 264 5.58 -0.29 -14.45
C MET A 264 6.48 -1.21 -15.25
N TYR A 265 7.75 -0.86 -15.32
CA TYR A 265 8.78 -1.71 -15.94
C TYR A 265 10.14 -1.44 -15.31
N LYS A 266 11.06 -2.40 -15.43
CA LYS A 266 12.47 -2.26 -15.08
C LYS A 266 13.29 -2.11 -16.34
N ALA A 267 14.26 -1.20 -16.33
CA ALA A 267 15.28 -1.07 -17.36
C ALA A 267 16.66 -1.37 -16.77
N LEU A 268 17.46 -2.09 -17.50
CA LEU A 268 18.83 -2.41 -17.15
C LEU A 268 19.75 -1.70 -18.15
N SER A 269 20.59 -0.80 -17.65
CA SER A 269 21.47 0.03 -18.49
C SER A 269 22.91 -0.07 -18.03
N ASP A 270 23.84 -0.08 -18.99
CA ASP A 270 25.25 0.13 -18.69
C ASP A 270 25.54 1.63 -18.58
N THR A 271 25.57 2.16 -17.38
CA THR A 271 25.79 3.60 -17.12
C THR A 271 27.28 3.97 -17.01
N ASN A 272 28.20 3.01 -17.20
CA ASN A 272 29.63 3.29 -17.12
C ASN A 272 30.12 4.04 -18.36
N GLU A 273 30.63 5.23 -18.17
CA GLU A 273 31.23 5.98 -19.28
C GLU A 273 32.57 5.37 -19.71
N PRO A 274 32.89 5.41 -21.02
CA PRO A 274 34.21 5.03 -21.48
C PRO A 274 35.31 5.86 -20.83
N ARG A 275 36.48 5.29 -20.67
CA ARG A 275 37.64 5.99 -20.09
C ARG A 275 38.02 7.19 -20.93
N LEU A 276 38.30 8.30 -20.28
CA LEU A 276 38.63 9.58 -20.93
C LEU A 276 39.84 9.50 -21.85
N ASP A 277 40.86 8.72 -21.48
CA ASP A 277 42.05 8.48 -22.31
C ASP A 277 41.70 7.80 -23.65
N LEU A 278 40.76 6.85 -23.67
CA LEU A 278 40.30 6.22 -24.90
C LEU A 278 39.53 7.18 -25.79
N LEU A 279 38.74 8.08 -25.19
CA LEU A 279 37.97 9.09 -25.94
C LEU A 279 38.86 10.13 -26.57
N ARG A 280 39.91 10.61 -25.88
CA ARG A 280 40.86 11.60 -26.38
C ARG A 280 41.80 11.04 -27.47
N ASN A 281 42.17 9.76 -27.35
CA ASN A 281 43.02 9.09 -28.30
C ASN A 281 42.27 8.42 -29.46
N ASP A 282 40.96 8.68 -29.57
CA ASP A 282 40.15 8.14 -30.67
C ASP A 282 40.47 8.84 -32.01
N LEU A 283 41.37 8.21 -32.76
CA LEU A 283 41.77 8.63 -34.11
C LEU A 283 41.12 7.79 -35.22
N ARG A 284 40.27 6.84 -34.87
CA ARG A 284 39.64 5.97 -35.89
C ARG A 284 38.72 6.79 -36.82
N PRO A 285 38.73 6.47 -38.12
CA PRO A 285 37.83 7.07 -39.08
C PRO A 285 36.38 6.67 -38.75
N LEU A 286 35.44 7.56 -39.05
CA LEU A 286 34.03 7.29 -38.89
C LEU A 286 33.61 6.14 -39.80
N PRO A 287 32.91 5.10 -39.34
CA PRO A 287 32.35 4.06 -40.19
C PRO A 287 31.34 4.63 -41.19
N VAL A 288 31.30 4.11 -42.41
CA VAL A 288 30.39 4.58 -43.47
C VAL A 288 28.94 4.54 -43.04
N THR A 289 28.55 3.55 -42.22
CA THR A 289 27.21 3.41 -41.65
C THR A 289 26.81 4.58 -40.73
N HIS A 290 27.80 5.34 -40.23
CA HIS A 290 27.60 6.48 -39.34
C HIS A 290 27.65 7.84 -40.04
N TYR A 291 27.85 7.89 -41.35
CA TYR A 291 27.87 9.17 -42.11
C TYR A 291 26.53 9.90 -42.07
N ARG A 292 25.43 9.21 -41.86
CA ARG A 292 24.11 9.84 -41.63
C ARG A 292 24.12 10.83 -40.46
N TYR A 293 24.96 10.60 -39.45
CA TYR A 293 25.08 11.50 -38.30
C TYR A 293 25.93 12.74 -38.56
N LEU A 294 26.40 12.92 -39.78
CA LEU A 294 27.01 14.14 -40.29
C LEU A 294 26.04 14.96 -41.18
N GLN A 295 24.81 14.47 -41.38
CA GLN A 295 23.84 15.12 -42.24
C GLN A 295 23.50 16.50 -41.70
N MET A 296 23.46 17.46 -42.62
CA MET A 296 23.07 18.84 -42.40
C MET A 296 22.18 19.29 -43.57
N PRO A 297 21.27 20.25 -43.36
CA PRO A 297 20.53 20.85 -44.48
C PRO A 297 21.45 21.66 -45.38
N ASP A 298 21.13 21.71 -46.67
CA ASP A 298 21.96 22.39 -47.68
C ASP A 298 22.07 23.92 -47.47
N ASN A 299 21.10 24.51 -46.78
CA ASN A 299 20.98 25.95 -46.56
C ASN A 299 21.44 26.40 -45.17
N ILE A 300 22.36 25.66 -44.53
CA ILE A 300 22.85 26.05 -43.21
C ILE A 300 23.72 27.31 -43.31
N ASP A 301 23.57 28.22 -42.35
CA ASP A 301 24.36 29.47 -42.34
C ASP A 301 25.87 29.15 -42.19
N PRO A 302 26.73 29.58 -43.15
CA PRO A 302 28.17 29.27 -43.13
C PRO A 302 28.90 29.82 -41.89
N ARG A 303 28.36 30.87 -41.25
CA ARG A 303 28.91 31.43 -40.02
C ARG A 303 28.97 30.41 -38.88
N ILE A 304 28.08 29.42 -38.88
CA ILE A 304 28.05 28.34 -37.87
C ILE A 304 29.33 27.49 -37.95
N SER A 305 29.75 27.13 -39.18
CA SER A 305 31.01 26.39 -39.38
C SER A 305 32.23 27.22 -38.98
N THR A 306 32.24 28.50 -39.31
CA THR A 306 33.33 29.43 -38.94
C THR A 306 33.43 29.59 -37.43
N LEU A 307 32.28 29.74 -36.74
CA LEU A 307 32.23 29.85 -35.28
C LEU A 307 32.74 28.56 -34.64
N ALA A 308 32.29 27.40 -35.11
CA ALA A 308 32.75 26.11 -34.59
C ALA A 308 34.26 25.91 -34.75
N GLN A 309 34.80 26.32 -35.92
CA GLN A 309 36.24 26.27 -36.19
C GLN A 309 37.02 27.18 -35.22
N THR A 310 36.57 28.41 -35.04
CA THR A 310 37.19 29.38 -34.15
C THR A 310 37.26 28.87 -32.72
N ILE A 311 36.16 28.29 -32.20
CA ILE A 311 36.12 27.75 -30.85
C ILE A 311 37.11 26.60 -30.68
N VAL A 312 37.12 25.66 -31.61
CA VAL A 312 38.01 24.48 -31.57
C VAL A 312 39.49 24.91 -31.61
N LEU A 313 39.83 25.90 -32.47
CA LEU A 313 41.18 26.43 -32.57
C LEU A 313 41.61 27.17 -31.29
N HIS A 314 40.77 28.05 -30.77
CA HIS A 314 41.08 28.77 -29.51
C HIS A 314 41.26 27.85 -28.33
N ALA A 315 40.55 26.73 -28.30
CA ALA A 315 40.69 25.72 -27.25
C ALA A 315 41.86 24.75 -27.47
N ASN A 316 42.61 24.89 -28.56
CA ASN A 316 43.65 23.95 -29.02
C ASN A 316 43.15 22.47 -29.03
N ALA A 317 41.89 22.26 -29.35
CA ALA A 317 41.28 20.96 -29.35
C ALA A 317 41.70 20.15 -30.59
N SER A 318 42.50 19.12 -30.41
CA SER A 318 43.07 18.29 -31.48
C SER A 318 42.32 16.99 -31.75
N ASN A 319 41.35 16.66 -30.91
CA ASN A 319 40.57 15.42 -30.98
C ASN A 319 39.07 15.69 -30.84
N ARG A 320 38.23 14.68 -31.11
CA ARG A 320 36.76 14.78 -31.08
C ARG A 320 36.21 15.13 -29.69
N TYR A 321 36.80 14.56 -28.65
CA TYR A 321 36.34 14.81 -27.28
C TYR A 321 36.59 16.24 -26.85
N ASP A 322 37.83 16.73 -27.03
CA ASP A 322 38.19 18.09 -26.63
C ASP A 322 37.47 19.14 -27.51
N ALA A 323 37.21 18.86 -28.80
CA ALA A 323 36.37 19.70 -29.65
C ALA A 323 34.91 19.77 -29.14
N ALA A 324 34.35 18.64 -28.71
CA ALA A 324 33.00 18.61 -28.15
C ALA A 324 32.95 19.37 -26.81
N LYS A 325 33.94 19.23 -25.93
CA LYS A 325 34.05 19.96 -24.68
C LYS A 325 34.23 21.45 -24.86
N ALA A 326 35.02 21.88 -25.87
CA ALA A 326 35.20 23.28 -26.19
C ALA A 326 33.89 23.95 -26.63
N ILE A 327 33.15 23.30 -27.51
CA ILE A 327 31.86 23.84 -28.01
C ILE A 327 30.82 23.80 -26.88
N GLU A 328 30.75 22.72 -26.08
CA GLU A 328 29.89 22.63 -24.90
C GLU A 328 30.12 23.79 -23.92
N SER A 329 31.38 24.00 -23.53
CA SER A 329 31.76 25.05 -22.59
C SER A 329 31.50 26.45 -23.14
N TYR A 330 31.75 26.67 -24.44
CA TYR A 330 31.46 27.95 -25.09
C TYR A 330 29.96 28.27 -25.03
N LEU A 331 29.11 27.34 -25.41
CA LEU A 331 27.66 27.53 -25.39
C LEU A 331 27.12 27.75 -23.98
N GLN A 332 27.67 27.02 -22.97
CA GLN A 332 27.28 27.19 -21.57
C GLN A 332 27.63 28.57 -20.99
N ASN A 333 28.74 29.18 -21.44
CA ASN A 333 29.26 30.41 -20.86
C ASN A 333 28.83 31.66 -21.60
N GLU A 334 28.68 31.59 -22.94
CA GLU A 334 28.46 32.76 -23.77
C GLU A 334 26.98 33.02 -24.10
N TYR A 335 26.09 32.06 -23.77
CA TYR A 335 24.67 32.15 -24.12
C TYR A 335 23.79 32.10 -22.88
N GLY A 336 22.72 32.89 -22.88
CA GLY A 336 21.74 32.94 -21.81
C GLY A 336 20.69 31.82 -21.91
N TYR A 337 20.22 31.33 -20.79
CA TYR A 337 19.06 30.43 -20.77
C TYR A 337 17.75 31.22 -20.70
N SER A 338 16.80 30.93 -21.59
CA SER A 338 15.47 31.55 -21.57
C SER A 338 14.40 30.55 -22.05
N MET A 339 13.28 30.53 -21.33
CA MET A 339 12.09 29.77 -21.71
C MET A 339 11.20 30.53 -22.71
N GLU A 340 11.46 31.81 -22.92
CA GLU A 340 10.75 32.58 -23.92
C GLU A 340 11.36 32.30 -25.29
N MET A 341 10.52 31.93 -26.26
CA MET A 341 10.93 31.69 -27.64
C MET A 341 11.13 33.02 -28.34
N LYS A 342 12.37 33.48 -28.43
CA LYS A 342 12.75 34.73 -29.10
C LYS A 342 13.40 34.50 -30.47
N ALA A 343 14.06 33.33 -30.64
CA ALA A 343 14.68 32.97 -31.91
C ALA A 343 13.64 32.46 -32.91
N GLY A 344 13.65 32.96 -34.09
CA GLY A 344 12.63 32.68 -35.12
C GLY A 344 13.14 32.90 -36.54
N GLY A 345 12.27 33.34 -37.40
CA GLY A 345 12.63 33.65 -38.79
C GLY A 345 12.85 32.45 -39.71
N ALA A 346 13.60 32.63 -40.77
CA ALA A 346 13.88 31.61 -41.79
C ALA A 346 14.86 30.54 -41.27
N ASP A 347 15.87 30.95 -40.51
CA ASP A 347 16.86 30.09 -39.84
C ASP A 347 16.89 30.35 -38.34
N PRO A 348 16.11 29.60 -37.56
CA PRO A 348 16.04 29.76 -36.11
C PRO A 348 17.36 29.48 -35.41
N LEU A 349 18.21 28.61 -35.96
CA LEU A 349 19.49 28.26 -35.38
C LEU A 349 20.51 29.39 -35.54
N ALA A 350 20.60 29.99 -36.72
CA ALA A 350 21.45 31.15 -36.96
C ALA A 350 20.97 32.35 -36.12
N ASP A 351 19.66 32.56 -36.02
CA ASP A 351 19.09 33.63 -35.20
C ASP A 351 19.45 33.44 -33.70
N PHE A 352 19.35 32.22 -33.19
CA PHE A 352 19.80 31.90 -31.84
C PHE A 352 21.29 32.20 -31.63
N LEU A 353 22.15 31.73 -32.54
CA LEU A 353 23.59 31.83 -32.36
C LEU A 353 24.13 33.26 -32.50
N PHE A 354 23.59 34.05 -33.41
CA PHE A 354 24.19 35.32 -33.80
C PHE A 354 23.41 36.55 -33.33
N ASN A 355 22.10 36.45 -33.16
CA ASN A 355 21.25 37.59 -32.84
C ASN A 355 20.77 37.56 -31.40
N VAL A 356 20.00 36.51 -31.03
CA VAL A 356 19.27 36.44 -29.76
C VAL A 356 20.19 36.03 -28.60
N LYS A 357 21.08 35.10 -28.84
CA LYS A 357 22.03 34.53 -27.85
C LYS A 357 21.40 34.06 -26.55
N ALA A 358 20.13 33.70 -26.59
CA ALA A 358 19.38 33.15 -25.47
C ALA A 358 18.31 32.19 -25.98
N GLY A 359 18.11 31.06 -25.26
CA GLY A 359 17.14 30.04 -25.63
C GLY A 359 17.03 28.92 -24.59
N HIS A 360 16.28 27.91 -24.93
CA HIS A 360 16.17 26.72 -24.08
C HIS A 360 16.99 25.54 -24.63
N CYS A 361 17.01 24.41 -23.92
CA CYS A 361 17.88 23.25 -24.16
C CYS A 361 17.90 22.76 -25.63
N GLU A 362 16.79 22.79 -26.37
CA GLU A 362 16.73 22.35 -27.76
C GLU A 362 17.64 23.20 -28.68
N TYR A 363 17.68 24.53 -28.47
CA TYR A 363 18.55 25.41 -29.25
C TYR A 363 20.02 25.15 -28.96
N PHE A 364 20.37 24.97 -27.68
CA PHE A 364 21.74 24.65 -27.26
C PHE A 364 22.20 23.30 -27.84
N ALA A 365 21.38 22.25 -27.66
CA ALA A 365 21.69 20.92 -28.16
C ALA A 365 21.78 20.90 -29.70
N THR A 366 20.88 21.60 -30.40
CA THR A 366 20.93 21.74 -31.88
C THR A 366 22.18 22.47 -32.31
N ALA A 367 22.53 23.60 -31.69
CA ALA A 367 23.72 24.36 -32.00
C ALA A 367 24.99 23.50 -31.87
N MET A 368 25.15 22.81 -30.74
CA MET A 368 26.29 21.94 -30.51
C MET A 368 26.35 20.81 -31.54
N ALA A 369 25.22 20.12 -31.78
CA ALA A 369 25.18 19.02 -32.75
C ALA A 369 25.58 19.46 -34.15
N VAL A 370 25.02 20.59 -34.64
CA VAL A 370 25.33 21.11 -35.96
C VAL A 370 26.77 21.61 -36.03
N MET A 371 27.25 22.37 -35.03
CA MET A 371 28.65 22.82 -34.99
C MET A 371 29.64 21.66 -35.03
N LEU A 372 29.40 20.58 -34.32
CA LEU A 372 30.22 19.38 -34.34
C LEU A 372 30.16 18.66 -35.71
N ARG A 373 28.98 18.59 -36.33
CA ARG A 373 28.83 18.02 -37.68
C ARG A 373 29.64 18.80 -38.74
N THR A 374 29.71 20.13 -38.63
CA THR A 374 30.59 20.93 -39.52
C THR A 374 32.08 20.61 -39.34
N ARG A 375 32.46 19.99 -38.21
CA ARG A 375 33.83 19.53 -37.93
C ARG A 375 34.03 18.04 -38.21
N GLY A 376 33.07 17.39 -38.87
CA GLY A 376 33.13 15.95 -39.17
C GLY A 376 32.95 15.04 -37.96
N VAL A 377 32.37 15.54 -36.89
CA VAL A 377 32.08 14.77 -35.67
C VAL A 377 30.63 14.32 -35.72
N ALA A 378 30.43 13.00 -35.68
CA ALA A 378 29.11 12.39 -35.74
C ALA A 378 28.32 12.63 -34.43
N THR A 379 27.12 13.20 -34.57
CA THR A 379 26.26 13.58 -33.44
C THR A 379 24.81 13.22 -33.69
N ARG A 380 24.06 13.02 -32.61
CA ARG A 380 22.61 12.94 -32.64
C ARG A 380 22.01 13.75 -31.51
N LEU A 381 20.81 14.27 -31.72
CA LEU A 381 20.02 14.94 -30.68
C LEU A 381 19.26 13.90 -29.87
N VAL A 382 19.25 14.04 -28.58
CA VAL A 382 18.46 13.19 -27.69
C VAL A 382 17.49 14.03 -26.88
N ASN A 383 16.23 13.61 -26.89
CA ASN A 383 15.19 14.15 -26.04
C ASN A 383 14.87 13.15 -24.93
N GLY A 384 14.76 13.64 -23.73
CA GLY A 384 14.51 12.86 -22.53
C GLY A 384 14.16 13.76 -21.36
N PHE A 385 14.55 13.33 -20.17
CA PHE A 385 14.34 14.07 -18.93
C PHE A 385 15.62 14.09 -18.09
N THR A 386 15.83 15.16 -17.33
CA THR A 386 16.78 15.17 -16.22
C THR A 386 16.31 14.25 -15.11
N ALA A 387 17.17 14.01 -14.09
CA ALA A 387 16.87 13.10 -13.00
C ALA A 387 15.55 13.39 -12.29
N GLY A 388 15.15 14.65 -12.20
CA GLY A 388 14.05 15.11 -11.38
C GLY A 388 14.42 15.24 -9.90
N GLU A 389 13.46 15.58 -9.06
CA GLU A 389 13.66 15.76 -7.63
C GLU A 389 13.79 14.41 -6.93
N TYR A 390 14.90 14.19 -6.19
CA TYR A 390 15.04 12.98 -5.38
C TYR A 390 14.22 13.08 -4.11
N ASN A 391 13.31 12.15 -3.92
CA ASN A 391 12.48 12.03 -2.73
C ASN A 391 13.07 10.95 -1.81
N GLU A 392 13.73 11.38 -0.73
CA GLU A 392 14.37 10.47 0.23
C GLU A 392 13.36 9.52 0.91
N ALA A 393 12.14 9.99 1.20
CA ALA A 393 11.10 9.19 1.82
C ALA A 393 10.61 8.05 0.91
N ALA A 394 10.66 8.27 -0.41
CA ALA A 394 10.28 7.30 -1.43
C ALA A 394 11.47 6.45 -1.92
N GLY A 395 12.71 6.90 -1.71
CA GLY A 395 13.92 6.33 -2.31
C GLY A 395 13.87 6.37 -3.84
N ALA A 396 13.27 7.41 -4.43
CA ALA A 396 13.00 7.51 -5.85
C ALA A 396 13.07 8.96 -6.36
N TYR A 397 13.32 9.12 -7.64
CA TYR A 397 13.22 10.39 -8.33
C TYR A 397 11.77 10.66 -8.76
N THR A 398 11.25 11.84 -8.49
CA THR A 398 9.99 12.35 -9.05
C THR A 398 10.32 13.19 -10.27
N VAL A 399 9.99 12.69 -11.45
CA VAL A 399 10.24 13.34 -12.74
C VAL A 399 8.97 13.98 -13.24
N ARG A 400 9.02 15.29 -13.49
CA ARG A 400 7.90 16.09 -13.99
C ARG A 400 8.06 16.41 -15.46
N ASN A 401 6.99 16.85 -16.10
CA ASN A 401 7.09 17.35 -17.48
C ASN A 401 8.08 18.53 -17.59
N SER A 402 8.19 19.36 -16.54
CA SER A 402 9.17 20.47 -16.47
C SER A 402 10.63 20.02 -16.48
N ASN A 403 10.91 18.73 -16.16
CA ASN A 403 12.25 18.14 -16.26
C ASN A 403 12.62 17.71 -17.70
N ALA A 404 11.73 17.93 -18.70
CA ALA A 404 12.04 17.64 -20.11
C ALA A 404 13.32 18.36 -20.55
N HIS A 405 14.18 17.63 -21.24
CA HIS A 405 15.50 18.13 -21.59
C HIS A 405 16.01 17.56 -22.91
N SER A 406 16.84 18.34 -23.61
CA SER A 406 17.54 17.92 -24.81
C SER A 406 19.03 18.03 -24.61
N TRP A 407 19.76 17.04 -25.11
CA TRP A 407 21.23 17.00 -25.10
C TRP A 407 21.78 16.38 -26.37
N VAL A 408 23.10 16.34 -26.49
CA VAL A 408 23.81 15.76 -27.64
C VAL A 408 24.51 14.48 -27.23
N GLU A 409 24.43 13.47 -28.06
CA GLU A 409 25.31 12.32 -28.01
C GLU A 409 26.31 12.36 -29.16
N VAL A 410 27.61 12.17 -28.85
CA VAL A 410 28.73 12.17 -29.79
C VAL A 410 29.26 10.74 -29.93
N TYR A 411 29.49 10.31 -31.18
CA TYR A 411 29.98 8.97 -31.46
C TYR A 411 31.51 8.88 -31.42
N PHE A 412 32.02 7.88 -30.74
CA PHE A 412 33.44 7.55 -30.66
C PHE A 412 33.71 6.17 -31.29
N PRO A 413 34.34 6.14 -32.51
CA PRO A 413 34.59 4.89 -33.24
C PRO A 413 35.45 3.87 -32.50
N GLU A 414 36.46 4.29 -31.73
CA GLU A 414 37.36 3.40 -30.98
C GLU A 414 36.59 2.58 -29.96
N THR A 415 35.77 3.22 -29.15
CA THR A 415 34.99 2.55 -28.11
C THR A 415 33.63 2.08 -28.62
N ARG A 416 33.26 2.40 -29.88
CA ARG A 416 31.94 2.15 -30.49
C ARG A 416 30.80 2.63 -29.60
N SER A 417 30.97 3.76 -28.95
CA SER A 417 30.04 4.28 -27.97
C SER A 417 29.57 5.69 -28.28
N TRP A 418 28.39 5.99 -27.80
CA TRP A 418 27.83 7.32 -27.77
C TRP A 418 28.07 7.92 -26.39
N VAL A 419 28.68 9.11 -26.32
CA VAL A 419 28.99 9.85 -25.10
C VAL A 419 28.12 11.10 -25.03
N THR A 420 27.55 11.37 -23.87
CA THR A 420 26.63 12.48 -23.63
C THR A 420 27.37 13.80 -23.37
N PHE A 421 26.91 14.87 -24.03
CA PHE A 421 27.31 16.25 -23.79
C PHE A 421 26.08 17.12 -23.65
N ASP A 422 26.11 18.09 -22.73
CA ASP A 422 25.00 18.96 -22.42
C ASP A 422 25.41 20.43 -22.46
N PRO A 423 25.22 21.11 -23.61
CA PRO A 423 25.63 22.50 -23.79
C PRO A 423 24.72 23.52 -23.06
N THR A 424 23.72 23.06 -22.35
CA THR A 424 22.77 23.94 -21.65
C THR A 424 23.44 24.58 -20.44
N PRO A 425 23.36 25.92 -20.24
CA PRO A 425 23.85 26.61 -19.06
C PRO A 425 23.25 26.04 -17.75
N SER A 426 23.95 26.20 -16.65
CA SER A 426 23.52 25.70 -15.34
C SER A 426 22.14 26.23 -14.92
N ALA A 427 21.80 27.47 -15.27
CA ALA A 427 20.49 28.07 -15.03
C ALA A 427 19.33 27.29 -15.69
N GLY A 428 19.59 26.62 -16.84
CA GLY A 428 18.61 25.79 -17.52
C GLY A 428 18.52 24.36 -17.03
N ARG A 429 19.47 23.94 -16.19
CA ARG A 429 19.55 22.60 -15.60
C ARG A 429 19.15 22.59 -14.13
N ALA A 430 19.12 23.78 -13.47
CA ALA A 430 18.78 23.90 -12.08
C ALA A 430 17.31 23.54 -11.84
N GLU A 431 17.07 22.65 -10.90
CA GLU A 431 15.73 22.32 -10.45
C GLU A 431 15.29 23.25 -9.32
N PRO A 432 14.04 23.74 -9.32
CA PRO A 432 13.56 24.56 -8.21
C PRO A 432 13.49 23.75 -6.93
N VAL A 433 14.29 24.12 -5.93
CA VAL A 433 14.23 23.49 -4.62
C VAL A 433 12.95 23.92 -3.91
N ARG A 434 12.06 23.00 -3.72
CA ARG A 434 10.81 23.22 -2.98
C ARG A 434 11.10 23.09 -1.47
N THR A 435 10.89 24.17 -0.72
CA THR A 435 11.15 24.24 0.73
C THR A 435 9.86 24.54 1.50
N GLY A 436 9.84 24.18 2.80
CA GLY A 436 8.73 24.46 3.71
C GLY A 436 7.86 23.24 4.03
N LEU A 437 6.97 23.40 5.02
CA LEU A 437 6.09 22.31 5.51
C LEU A 437 5.18 21.72 4.42
N ALA A 438 4.66 22.56 3.52
CA ALA A 438 3.83 22.11 2.41
C ALA A 438 4.61 21.19 1.45
N ALA A 439 5.86 21.53 1.15
CA ALA A 439 6.73 20.70 0.33
C ALA A 439 7.07 19.36 1.01
N GLN A 440 7.30 19.35 2.31
CA GLN A 440 7.51 18.11 3.06
C GLN A 440 6.27 17.21 3.05
N LEU A 441 5.09 17.76 3.30
CA LEU A 441 3.83 17.01 3.23
C LEU A 441 3.59 16.46 1.82
N GLN A 442 3.91 17.22 0.78
CA GLN A 442 3.83 16.78 -0.60
C GLN A 442 4.79 15.61 -0.86
N LYS A 443 6.06 15.66 -0.37
CA LYS A 443 7.03 14.56 -0.50
C LYS A 443 6.53 13.27 0.15
N TYR A 444 5.95 13.35 1.36
CA TYR A 444 5.34 12.18 2.01
C TYR A 444 4.12 11.66 1.25
N GLY A 445 3.29 12.56 0.71
CA GLY A 445 2.17 12.19 -0.15
C GLY A 445 2.62 11.45 -1.41
N GLU A 446 3.64 11.97 -2.09
CA GLU A 446 4.25 11.34 -3.29
C GLU A 446 4.90 9.98 -2.95
N ALA A 447 5.55 9.86 -1.77
CA ALA A 447 6.10 8.59 -1.30
C ALA A 447 4.99 7.56 -1.03
N LEU A 448 3.90 7.97 -0.39
CA LEU A 448 2.74 7.10 -0.14
C LEU A 448 2.09 6.66 -1.46
N GLU A 449 1.98 7.56 -2.43
CA GLU A 449 1.45 7.24 -3.76
C GLU A 449 2.34 6.23 -4.49
N LEU A 450 3.66 6.36 -4.39
CA LEU A 450 4.59 5.39 -4.97
C LEU A 450 4.46 4.01 -4.32
N LEU A 451 4.38 3.94 -2.99
CA LEU A 451 4.16 2.70 -2.26
C LEU A 451 2.82 2.05 -2.65
N TRP A 452 1.78 2.87 -2.74
CA TRP A 452 0.47 2.41 -3.20
C TRP A 452 0.53 1.84 -4.61
N PHE A 453 1.20 2.55 -5.52
CA PHE A 453 1.38 2.10 -6.89
C PHE A 453 2.17 0.78 -6.95
N GLN A 454 3.27 0.68 -6.20
CA GLN A 454 4.15 -0.49 -6.21
C GLN A 454 3.48 -1.73 -5.60
N TYR A 455 2.84 -1.58 -4.43
CA TYR A 455 2.38 -2.74 -3.64
C TYR A 455 0.89 -3.05 -3.82
N VAL A 456 0.11 -2.13 -4.35
CA VAL A 456 -1.34 -2.32 -4.53
C VAL A 456 -1.73 -2.40 -6.00
N VAL A 457 -1.34 -1.40 -6.79
CA VAL A 457 -1.69 -1.33 -8.23
C VAL A 457 -0.79 -2.23 -9.06
N GLY A 458 0.53 -2.16 -8.85
CA GLY A 458 1.54 -2.94 -9.57
C GLY A 458 1.74 -4.37 -9.05
N TYR A 459 0.98 -4.80 -8.03
CA TYR A 459 1.03 -6.16 -7.51
C TYR A 459 0.41 -7.13 -8.53
N ASP A 460 1.25 -7.69 -9.38
CA ASP A 460 0.87 -8.55 -10.51
C ASP A 460 1.03 -10.06 -10.21
N LYS A 461 0.79 -10.88 -11.22
CA LYS A 461 0.95 -12.34 -11.14
C LYS A 461 2.38 -12.78 -10.83
N GLN A 462 3.38 -11.99 -11.24
CA GLN A 462 4.78 -12.31 -11.01
C GLN A 462 5.15 -12.04 -9.54
N GLU A 463 4.70 -10.91 -8.99
CA GLU A 463 4.84 -10.58 -7.58
C GLU A 463 4.09 -11.60 -6.69
N GLN A 464 2.87 -12.03 -7.09
CA GLN A 464 2.14 -13.10 -6.40
C GLN A 464 2.94 -14.41 -6.36
N ARG A 465 3.56 -14.80 -7.49
CA ARG A 465 4.38 -16.01 -7.55
C ARG A 465 5.65 -15.90 -6.71
N SER A 466 6.31 -14.74 -6.73
CA SER A 466 7.51 -14.50 -5.92
C SER A 466 7.19 -14.52 -4.43
N LEU A 467 6.07 -13.91 -4.02
CA LEU A 467 5.58 -13.96 -2.65
C LEU A 467 5.20 -15.38 -2.24
N ALA A 468 4.47 -16.10 -3.10
CA ALA A 468 4.12 -17.50 -2.84
C ALA A 468 5.35 -18.39 -2.71
N ALA A 469 6.37 -18.20 -3.56
CA ALA A 469 7.62 -18.93 -3.48
C ALA A 469 8.41 -18.58 -2.20
N SER A 470 8.48 -17.31 -1.82
CA SER A 470 9.17 -16.89 -0.59
C SER A 470 8.47 -17.40 0.67
N LEU A 471 7.14 -17.33 0.72
CA LEU A 471 6.35 -17.90 1.82
C LEU A 471 6.49 -19.42 1.88
N HIS A 472 6.47 -20.11 0.73
CA HIS A 472 6.69 -21.54 0.65
C HIS A 472 8.05 -21.92 1.24
N ASN A 473 9.12 -21.24 0.83
CA ASN A 473 10.47 -21.48 1.34
C ASN A 473 10.56 -21.20 2.86
N GLN A 474 9.98 -20.09 3.34
CA GLN A 474 9.96 -19.79 4.78
C GLN A 474 9.17 -20.84 5.57
N VAL A 475 8.00 -21.27 5.10
CA VAL A 475 7.21 -22.31 5.77
C VAL A 475 7.97 -23.64 5.82
N PHE A 476 8.69 -24.00 4.76
CA PHE A 476 9.54 -25.19 4.77
C PHE A 476 10.72 -25.07 5.74
N ASP A 477 11.33 -23.88 5.85
CA ASP A 477 12.43 -23.65 6.78
C ASP A 477 11.92 -23.68 8.25
N TYR A 478 10.75 -23.08 8.53
CA TYR A 478 10.09 -23.23 9.84
C TYR A 478 9.69 -24.69 10.12
N GLY A 479 9.19 -25.41 9.11
CA GLY A 479 8.89 -26.84 9.23
C GLY A 479 10.13 -27.65 9.59
N ARG A 480 11.26 -27.40 8.93
CA ARG A 480 12.55 -28.02 9.26
C ARG A 480 13.05 -27.65 10.67
N MET A 481 12.89 -26.38 11.05
CA MET A 481 13.27 -25.94 12.39
C MET A 481 12.43 -26.65 13.47
N VAL A 482 11.11 -26.76 13.27
CA VAL A 482 10.22 -27.48 14.18
C VAL A 482 10.53 -28.96 14.23
N THR A 483 10.77 -29.62 13.09
CA THR A 483 11.18 -31.04 13.04
C THR A 483 12.51 -31.26 13.74
N ASN A 484 13.50 -30.40 13.48
CA ASN A 484 14.80 -30.47 14.17
C ASN A 484 14.66 -30.26 15.67
N LEU A 485 13.80 -29.34 16.11
CA LEU A 485 13.50 -29.11 17.53
C LEU A 485 12.82 -30.35 18.16
N LEU A 486 11.83 -30.93 17.48
CA LEU A 486 11.17 -32.16 17.96
C LEU A 486 12.14 -33.34 18.06
N VAL A 487 13.01 -33.51 17.05
CA VAL A 487 14.07 -34.54 17.08
C VAL A 487 15.04 -34.29 18.24
N ALA A 488 15.47 -33.03 18.45
CA ALA A 488 16.35 -32.67 19.56
C ALA A 488 15.68 -32.91 20.93
N ILE A 489 14.38 -32.60 21.07
CA ILE A 489 13.61 -32.90 22.27
C ILE A 489 13.49 -34.41 22.50
N GLN A 490 13.21 -35.15 21.43
CA GLN A 490 13.12 -36.62 21.50
C GLN A 490 14.46 -37.24 21.89
N ASP A 491 15.56 -36.76 21.32
CA ASP A 491 16.92 -37.23 21.61
C ASP A 491 17.33 -36.85 23.05
N TYR A 492 16.98 -35.65 23.53
CA TYR A 492 17.17 -35.23 24.91
C TYR A 492 16.36 -36.08 25.91
N LEU A 493 15.08 -36.33 25.59
CA LEU A 493 14.21 -37.17 26.42
C LEU A 493 14.71 -38.62 26.48
N SER A 494 15.15 -39.19 25.34
CA SER A 494 15.67 -40.56 25.27
C SER A 494 16.97 -40.76 26.07
N ARG A 495 17.86 -39.73 26.05
CA ARG A 495 19.13 -39.75 26.78
C ARG A 495 18.98 -39.45 28.27
N ASN A 496 17.94 -38.72 28.66
CA ASN A 496 17.70 -38.29 30.05
C ASN A 496 16.36 -38.78 30.61
N LEU A 497 15.97 -39.98 30.27
CA LEU A 497 14.66 -40.52 30.64
C LEU A 497 14.45 -40.50 32.17
N VAL A 498 15.48 -40.88 32.94
CA VAL A 498 15.42 -40.96 34.43
C VAL A 498 15.30 -39.57 35.07
N PRO A 499 16.14 -38.57 34.76
CA PRO A 499 16.00 -37.24 35.37
C PRO A 499 14.76 -36.48 34.89
N VAL A 500 14.29 -36.69 33.66
CA VAL A 500 13.06 -36.05 33.14
C VAL A 500 11.82 -36.62 33.82
N THR A 501 11.73 -37.95 33.94
CA THR A 501 10.61 -38.58 34.66
C THR A 501 10.60 -38.22 36.15
N ALA A 502 11.76 -38.17 36.81
CA ALA A 502 11.88 -37.67 38.17
C ALA A 502 11.43 -36.21 38.32
N GLY A 503 11.81 -35.36 37.36
CA GLY A 503 11.38 -33.95 37.32
C GLY A 503 9.87 -33.78 37.12
N VAL A 504 9.27 -34.54 36.21
CA VAL A 504 7.80 -34.53 35.98
C VAL A 504 7.05 -35.02 37.21
N ILE A 505 7.54 -36.08 37.87
CA ILE A 505 6.94 -36.59 39.13
C ILE A 505 7.08 -35.54 40.24
N ALA A 506 8.25 -34.93 40.41
CA ALA A 506 8.46 -33.87 41.38
C ALA A 506 7.56 -32.65 41.12
N PHE A 507 7.39 -32.23 39.85
CA PHE A 507 6.50 -31.14 39.47
C PHE A 507 5.03 -31.48 39.68
N ALA A 508 4.60 -32.70 39.37
CA ALA A 508 3.25 -33.18 39.67
C ALA A 508 2.98 -33.23 41.17
N LEU A 509 3.96 -33.68 41.97
CA LEU A 509 3.88 -33.66 43.44
C LEU A 509 3.81 -32.23 43.98
N LEU A 510 4.57 -31.27 43.43
CA LEU A 510 4.50 -29.86 43.78
C LEU A 510 3.13 -29.25 43.45
N ILE A 511 2.55 -29.57 42.30
CA ILE A 511 1.18 -29.15 41.94
C ILE A 511 0.16 -29.78 42.92
N LEU A 512 0.27 -31.06 43.22
CA LEU A 512 -0.57 -31.73 44.19
C LEU A 512 -0.44 -31.09 45.60
N LEU A 513 0.78 -30.77 46.02
CA LEU A 513 1.05 -30.08 47.28
C LEU A 513 0.48 -28.64 47.28
N ALA A 514 0.54 -27.95 46.16
CA ALA A 514 -0.05 -26.61 45.99
C ALA A 514 -1.59 -26.64 45.99
N LEU A 515 -2.18 -27.65 45.35
CA LEU A 515 -3.64 -27.81 45.27
C LEU A 515 -4.24 -28.36 46.55
N PHE A 516 -3.57 -29.33 47.17
CA PHE A 516 -4.08 -30.05 48.36
C PHE A 516 -3.37 -29.66 49.67
N GLY A 517 -2.21 -29.03 49.62
CA GLY A 517 -1.41 -28.65 50.78
C GLY A 517 -2.15 -27.71 51.75
N LYS A 518 -2.99 -26.83 51.22
CA LYS A 518 -3.88 -25.99 52.06
C LYS A 518 -4.95 -26.81 52.77
N GLY A 519 -5.39 -27.90 52.17
CA GLY A 519 -6.32 -28.86 52.81
C GLY A 519 -5.62 -29.70 53.87
N PHE A 520 -4.42 -30.18 53.57
CA PHE A 520 -3.64 -31.02 54.50
C PHE A 520 -3.11 -30.21 55.69
N LEU A 521 -2.66 -28.98 55.51
CA LEU A 521 -2.29 -28.08 56.63
C LEU A 521 -3.50 -27.70 57.51
N ARG A 522 -4.69 -27.66 56.96
CA ARG A 522 -5.93 -27.49 57.73
C ARG A 522 -6.28 -28.74 58.49
N TRP A 523 -6.04 -29.93 57.92
CA TRP A 523 -6.30 -31.22 58.59
C TRP A 523 -5.33 -31.48 59.72
N THR A 524 -4.05 -31.15 59.62
CA THR A 524 -3.06 -31.35 60.71
C THR A 524 -3.11 -30.26 61.79
N ARG A 525 -3.68 -29.07 61.53
CA ARG A 525 -3.92 -28.02 62.54
C ARG A 525 -5.32 -28.07 63.20
N GLY A 526 -6.17 -28.96 62.74
CA GLY A 526 -7.56 -29.07 63.21
C GLY A 526 -7.81 -30.07 64.32
N GLY A 527 -6.76 -30.53 65.00
CA GLY A 527 -6.94 -31.27 66.23
C GLY A 527 -6.77 -30.36 67.45
N ILE A 528 -7.87 -29.96 68.02
CA ILE A 528 -8.17 -29.32 69.33
C ILE A 528 -8.84 -27.92 69.14
N MET A 529 -10.06 -27.92 69.63
CA MET A 529 -10.93 -26.87 70.16
C MET A 529 -11.96 -26.21 69.22
N SER A 530 -13.16 -26.39 69.75
CA SER A 530 -14.34 -25.51 69.78
C SER A 530 -15.37 -25.73 68.69
N ALA A 531 -16.42 -26.41 69.13
CA ALA A 531 -17.76 -26.22 68.65
C ALA A 531 -18.11 -24.72 68.73
N ASP A 532 -18.23 -24.07 67.62
CA ASP A 532 -19.05 -22.86 67.50
C ASP A 532 -19.59 -22.77 66.08
N ASP A 533 -20.86 -22.90 66.02
CA ASP A 533 -21.91 -22.34 65.23
C ASP A 533 -21.47 -21.75 63.87
N ASP A 534 -21.35 -22.59 62.84
CA ASP A 534 -21.39 -22.14 61.46
C ASP A 534 -22.62 -22.77 60.82
N GLY A 535 -23.71 -21.99 60.87
CA GLY A 535 -24.92 -22.23 60.12
C GLY A 535 -24.61 -22.46 58.66
N ARG A 536 -24.62 -23.71 58.20
CA ARG A 536 -24.58 -24.08 56.79
C ARG A 536 -25.72 -23.36 56.11
N SER A 537 -25.42 -22.26 55.40
CA SER A 537 -26.34 -21.70 54.45
C SER A 537 -26.59 -22.78 53.38
N LEU A 538 -27.74 -23.40 53.48
CA LEU A 538 -28.31 -24.21 52.39
C LEU A 538 -28.23 -23.43 51.11
N SER A 539 -27.66 -23.99 50.04
CA SER A 539 -27.63 -23.32 48.74
C SER A 539 -29.04 -22.90 48.38
N ASN A 540 -29.20 -21.73 47.79
CA ASN A 540 -30.47 -21.02 47.55
C ASN A 540 -31.55 -21.80 46.77
N VAL A 541 -31.36 -23.11 46.50
CA VAL A 541 -32.29 -23.99 45.78
C VAL A 541 -32.54 -25.32 46.49
N GLN A 542 -31.64 -25.77 47.37
CA GLN A 542 -31.71 -27.11 48.00
C GLN A 542 -32.98 -27.38 48.84
N PHE A 543 -33.49 -26.39 49.52
CA PHE A 543 -34.69 -26.58 50.35
C PHE A 543 -35.96 -26.79 49.50
N TYR A 544 -36.02 -26.22 48.27
CA TYR A 544 -37.13 -26.46 47.37
C TYR A 544 -37.03 -27.81 46.64
N GLU A 545 -35.82 -28.26 46.35
CA GLU A 545 -35.60 -29.63 45.81
C GLU A 545 -36.00 -30.70 46.85
N ARG A 546 -35.71 -30.48 48.13
CA ARG A 546 -36.17 -31.36 49.22
C ARG A 546 -37.69 -31.38 49.30
N LEU A 547 -38.37 -30.21 49.20
CA LEU A 547 -39.82 -30.16 49.12
C LEU A 547 -40.37 -31.01 47.97
N MET A 548 -39.80 -30.86 46.78
CA MET A 548 -40.25 -31.62 45.59
C MET A 548 -40.06 -33.11 45.77
N SER A 549 -38.93 -33.55 46.34
CA SER A 549 -38.67 -34.94 46.63
C SER A 549 -39.66 -35.51 47.69
N ALA A 550 -39.96 -34.73 48.73
CA ALA A 550 -40.95 -35.14 49.75
C ALA A 550 -42.39 -35.25 49.20
N MET A 551 -42.74 -34.39 48.21
CA MET A 551 -44.02 -34.43 47.51
C MET A 551 -44.11 -35.62 46.54
N GLU A 552 -43.03 -35.93 45.81
CA GLU A 552 -42.95 -37.06 44.90
C GLU A 552 -43.08 -38.40 45.64
N GLN A 553 -42.47 -38.53 46.79
CA GLN A 553 -42.63 -39.69 47.65
C GLN A 553 -44.06 -39.88 48.14
N ARG A 554 -44.87 -38.83 48.21
CA ARG A 554 -46.30 -38.85 48.50
C ARG A 554 -47.20 -39.11 47.32
N GLY A 555 -46.62 -39.36 46.15
CA GLY A 555 -47.33 -39.58 44.88
C GLY A 555 -47.90 -38.31 44.30
N VAL A 556 -47.48 -37.12 44.74
CA VAL A 556 -47.93 -35.82 44.24
C VAL A 556 -46.80 -35.20 43.39
N SER A 557 -46.84 -35.39 42.09
CA SER A 557 -45.88 -34.78 41.18
C SER A 557 -46.40 -33.44 40.64
N ARG A 558 -45.49 -32.49 40.46
CA ARG A 558 -45.83 -31.19 39.86
C ARG A 558 -45.91 -31.35 38.34
N ASP A 559 -47.04 -31.01 37.78
CA ASP A 559 -47.18 -30.92 36.33
C ASP A 559 -46.28 -29.80 35.76
N LYS A 560 -45.63 -30.07 34.62
CA LYS A 560 -44.68 -29.16 33.99
C LYS A 560 -45.27 -27.80 33.62
N HIS A 561 -46.56 -27.71 33.52
CA HIS A 561 -47.28 -26.49 33.14
C HIS A 561 -47.62 -25.58 34.34
N LEU A 562 -47.52 -26.10 35.57
CA LEU A 562 -47.84 -25.33 36.76
C LEU A 562 -46.64 -24.56 37.30
N THR A 563 -46.84 -23.31 37.65
CA THR A 563 -45.83 -22.54 38.39
C THR A 563 -45.66 -23.10 39.80
N PRO A 564 -44.54 -22.84 40.51
CA PRO A 564 -44.38 -23.27 41.90
C PRO A 564 -45.51 -22.85 42.81
N LEU A 565 -46.08 -21.67 42.66
CA LEU A 565 -47.20 -21.19 43.49
C LEU A 565 -48.52 -21.88 43.16
N GLU A 566 -48.83 -22.09 41.88
CA GLU A 566 -50.03 -22.80 41.46
C GLU A 566 -49.97 -24.26 41.94
N PHE A 567 -48.79 -24.89 41.93
CA PHE A 567 -48.60 -26.20 42.50
C PHE A 567 -48.86 -26.20 44.00
N ALA A 568 -48.33 -25.25 44.76
CA ALA A 568 -48.56 -25.13 46.19
C ALA A 568 -50.06 -24.94 46.55
N ASP A 569 -50.77 -24.14 45.71
CA ASP A 569 -52.21 -23.94 45.89
C ASP A 569 -53.03 -25.22 45.56
N THR A 570 -52.55 -26.05 44.66
CA THR A 570 -53.20 -27.35 44.34
C THR A 570 -53.06 -28.33 45.47
N VAL A 571 -51.92 -28.34 46.16
CA VAL A 571 -51.62 -29.25 47.27
C VAL A 571 -52.36 -28.87 48.56
N LYS A 572 -52.80 -27.62 48.68
CA LYS A 572 -53.58 -27.06 49.84
C LYS A 572 -52.92 -27.33 51.23
N SER A 573 -51.60 -27.35 51.27
CA SER A 573 -50.84 -27.45 52.55
C SER A 573 -50.17 -26.10 52.84
N ASN A 574 -50.32 -25.68 54.12
CA ASN A 574 -49.70 -24.42 54.56
C ASN A 574 -48.16 -24.50 54.52
N GLU A 575 -47.60 -25.69 54.86
CA GLU A 575 -46.17 -25.94 54.84
C GLU A 575 -45.60 -25.81 53.40
N VAL A 576 -46.27 -26.41 52.41
CA VAL A 576 -45.88 -26.35 51.00
C VAL A 576 -45.96 -24.91 50.50
N LEU A 577 -46.97 -24.16 50.87
CA LEU A 577 -47.15 -22.77 50.47
C LEU A 577 -46.05 -21.87 51.09
N LEU A 578 -45.72 -22.10 52.37
CA LEU A 578 -44.67 -21.35 53.07
C LEU A 578 -43.30 -21.54 52.38
N ILE A 579 -42.92 -22.81 52.13
CA ILE A 579 -41.65 -23.15 51.48
C ILE A 579 -41.60 -22.58 50.04
N THR A 580 -42.72 -22.66 49.30
CA THR A 580 -42.81 -22.17 47.93
C THR A 580 -42.73 -20.64 47.86
N ARG A 581 -43.32 -19.93 48.81
CA ARG A 581 -43.18 -18.46 48.91
C ARG A 581 -41.76 -18.04 49.24
N ALA A 582 -41.09 -18.75 50.16
CA ALA A 582 -39.68 -18.54 50.46
C ALA A 582 -38.79 -18.77 49.20
N TYR A 583 -39.06 -19.84 48.45
CA TYR A 583 -38.37 -20.14 47.20
C TYR A 583 -38.53 -19.03 46.18
N ASN A 584 -39.73 -18.54 45.94
CA ASN A 584 -39.98 -17.48 44.95
C ASN A 584 -39.29 -16.17 45.33
N ARG A 585 -39.25 -15.81 46.59
CA ARG A 585 -38.52 -14.63 47.08
C ARG A 585 -37.01 -14.76 46.85
N VAL A 586 -36.43 -15.92 47.13
CA VAL A 586 -35.01 -16.17 46.95
C VAL A 586 -34.66 -16.27 45.46
N ARG A 587 -35.42 -17.05 44.68
CA ARG A 587 -35.12 -17.35 43.29
C ARG A 587 -35.36 -16.15 42.35
N PHE A 588 -36.49 -15.49 42.52
CA PHE A 588 -36.94 -14.42 41.62
C PHE A 588 -36.77 -13.03 42.23
N GLY A 589 -36.91 -12.89 43.55
CA GLY A 589 -36.74 -11.63 44.27
C GLY A 589 -35.28 -11.32 44.62
N LYS A 590 -34.37 -12.32 44.52
CA LYS A 590 -32.97 -12.20 44.94
C LYS A 590 -32.80 -11.76 46.40
N GLU A 591 -33.77 -12.08 47.25
CA GLU A 591 -33.76 -11.80 48.69
C GLU A 591 -33.07 -12.94 49.43
N ARG A 592 -32.40 -12.64 50.55
CA ARG A 592 -31.88 -13.66 51.46
C ARG A 592 -32.91 -13.87 52.58
N LEU A 593 -33.17 -15.13 52.91
CA LEU A 593 -33.99 -15.46 54.06
C LEU A 593 -33.28 -15.04 55.36
N SER A 594 -34.01 -14.48 56.28
CA SER A 594 -33.51 -14.23 57.61
C SER A 594 -33.33 -15.57 58.41
N ALA A 595 -32.57 -15.55 59.50
CA ALA A 595 -32.36 -16.73 60.32
C ALA A 595 -33.67 -17.30 60.90
N ALA A 596 -34.64 -16.47 61.19
CA ALA A 596 -35.97 -16.88 61.64
C ALA A 596 -36.74 -17.57 60.49
N GLU A 597 -36.79 -17.00 59.30
CA GLU A 597 -37.45 -17.58 58.14
C GLU A 597 -36.81 -18.90 57.69
N THR A 598 -35.48 -19.00 57.79
CA THR A 598 -34.76 -20.26 57.48
C THR A 598 -35.20 -21.37 58.45
N LYS A 599 -35.32 -21.09 59.78
CA LYS A 599 -35.84 -22.02 60.73
C LYS A 599 -37.29 -22.46 60.51
N ASP A 600 -38.12 -21.51 60.03
CA ASP A 600 -39.54 -21.83 59.73
C ASP A 600 -39.63 -22.72 58.48
N VAL A 601 -38.82 -22.48 57.46
CA VAL A 601 -38.72 -23.28 56.22
C VAL A 601 -38.21 -24.71 56.60
N GLU A 602 -37.19 -24.79 57.41
CA GLU A 602 -36.67 -26.12 57.87
C GLU A 602 -37.68 -26.88 58.71
N ARG A 603 -38.41 -26.22 59.60
CA ARG A 603 -39.46 -26.84 60.38
C ARG A 603 -40.60 -27.37 59.51
N ALA A 604 -41.00 -26.60 58.52
CA ALA A 604 -42.02 -27.01 57.54
C ALA A 604 -41.56 -28.16 56.64
N LEU A 605 -40.29 -28.22 56.26
CA LEU A 605 -39.70 -29.31 55.51
C LEU A 605 -39.66 -30.59 56.39
N PHE A 606 -39.22 -30.46 57.64
CA PHE A 606 -39.14 -31.58 58.56
C PHE A 606 -40.53 -32.18 58.84
N ALA A 607 -41.56 -31.38 59.09
CA ALA A 607 -42.96 -31.83 59.23
C ALA A 607 -43.49 -32.55 57.95
N LEU A 608 -43.03 -32.16 56.74
CA LEU A 608 -43.39 -32.84 55.51
C LEU A 608 -42.60 -34.16 55.33
N GLU A 609 -41.37 -34.23 55.79
CA GLU A 609 -40.52 -35.45 55.77
C GLU A 609 -40.94 -36.49 56.82
N GLU A 610 -41.29 -36.08 58.05
CA GLU A 610 -41.67 -36.94 59.15
C GLU A 610 -43.01 -37.66 58.97
N LEU A 611 -44.00 -37.02 58.42
CA LEU A 611 -45.29 -37.60 58.02
C LEU A 611 -45.17 -38.75 57.01
N ASN A 612 -43.98 -38.95 56.44
CA ASN A 612 -43.70 -40.02 55.50
C ASN A 612 -43.22 -41.29 56.15
N THR A 613 -42.65 -41.21 57.38
CA THR A 613 -42.11 -42.37 58.12
C THR A 613 -43.18 -43.13 58.86
N ASP A 614 -44.39 -42.55 59.00
CA ASP A 614 -45.47 -43.21 59.75
C ASP A 614 -46.46 -44.06 58.91
N LYS A 615 -46.22 -44.10 57.53
CA LYS A 615 -46.99 -44.92 56.60
C LYS A 615 -46.36 -46.28 56.28
N ASP A 616 -45.15 -46.54 56.76
CA ASP A 616 -44.40 -47.78 56.55
C ASP A 616 -44.32 -48.62 57.90
N ARG A 617 -45.19 -48.29 58.84
CA ARG A 617 -45.40 -49.15 60.05
C ARG A 617 -46.76 -49.81 60.07
#